data_2e57c41fa6fc423d1655ce1c4f37d499
#
_entry.id   2e57c41fa6fc423d1655ce1c4f37d499
#
_cell.length_a   1.000
_cell.length_b   1.000
_cell.length_c   1.000
_cell.angle_alpha   90.00
_cell.angle_beta   90.00
_cell.angle_gamma   90.00
#
_symmetry.space_group_name_H-M   'P 1'
#
loop_
_entity.id
_entity.type
_entity.pdbx_description
1 polymer ?
#
loop_
_entity_poly.entity_id
_entity_poly.type
_entity_poly.pdbx_seq_one_letter_code
_entity_poly.pdbx_strand_id
1 'polypeptide(L)'
;MSKKFNQIVFIGRFQPVHNAHVAIMRRALELADKVIIVIGSANQPRSVKNPFNVDEREMMIRQAWYKISIPTHLEIVSVEDNVYNDQAWAVAVQEAVTPLLTGEKTGIIGHKKDETSFYLSMFPQWTFIEQEEVEPLHAATIREHYFTKGTNVNFLKGVVPDSTFDFLSRFHGGPEYEYIVGEKEFIDNYKKQFAMLPYPPVFVTADAVVIQSGHVLMVTRRSRPGKGQLAFPGGFLKNKADKDGGPDRSMVDCMLRE
;
A
#
# COMPACT_ATOMS: atom_id res chain seq x y z
N MET A 1 3.54 30.17 21.98
CA MET A 1 2.49 29.38 22.65
C MET A 1 2.95 27.94 22.69
N SER A 2 2.77 27.21 23.80
CA SER A 2 3.10 25.78 23.86
C SER A 2 2.14 25.01 22.94
N LYS A 3 2.67 24.07 22.15
CA LYS A 3 1.85 23.23 21.29
C LYS A 3 1.02 22.25 22.14
N LYS A 4 -0.08 21.76 21.55
CA LYS A 4 -1.05 20.92 22.27
C LYS A 4 -0.50 19.53 22.57
N PHE A 5 0.39 19.02 21.69
CA PHE A 5 1.01 17.69 21.77
C PHE A 5 2.53 17.78 21.73
N ASN A 6 3.22 16.82 22.34
CA ASN A 6 4.66 16.63 22.19
C ASN A 6 4.95 16.08 20.80
N GLN A 7 4.18 15.07 20.38
CA GLN A 7 4.29 14.44 19.07
C GLN A 7 2.92 14.04 18.51
N ILE A 8 2.86 13.96 17.18
CA ILE A 8 1.71 13.42 16.44
C ILE A 8 2.18 12.30 15.53
N VAL A 9 1.48 11.17 15.60
CA VAL A 9 1.69 10.00 14.73
C VAL A 9 0.78 10.14 13.51
N PHE A 10 1.34 9.95 12.32
CA PHE A 10 0.62 9.91 11.05
C PHE A 10 0.93 8.61 10.33
N ILE A 11 -0.06 7.72 10.23
CA ILE A 11 0.07 6.40 9.60
C ILE A 11 -0.46 6.47 8.17
N GLY A 12 0.31 5.95 7.21
CA GLY A 12 -0.13 5.89 5.83
C GLY A 12 0.73 4.99 4.97
N ARG A 13 0.23 4.65 3.77
CA ARG A 13 1.03 3.88 2.79
C ARG A 13 1.89 4.77 1.89
N PHE A 14 1.50 6.01 1.67
CA PHE A 14 2.23 6.98 0.85
C PHE A 14 2.58 6.47 -0.56
N GLN A 15 1.59 5.97 -1.28
CA GLN A 15 1.73 5.30 -2.57
C GLN A 15 1.05 6.06 -3.75
N PRO A 16 1.57 7.21 -4.22
CA PRO A 16 2.68 8.00 -3.72
C PRO A 16 2.30 9.02 -2.65
N VAL A 17 3.28 9.83 -2.20
CA VAL A 17 3.03 11.06 -1.45
C VAL A 17 2.29 12.05 -2.35
N HIS A 18 1.23 12.68 -1.85
CA HIS A 18 0.43 13.68 -2.57
C HIS A 18 0.06 14.87 -1.66
N ASN A 19 -0.51 15.92 -2.23
CA ASN A 19 -0.72 17.19 -1.51
C ASN A 19 -1.61 17.06 -0.27
N ALA A 20 -2.58 16.15 -0.25
CA ALA A 20 -3.35 15.89 0.96
C ALA A 20 -2.49 15.32 2.11
N HIS A 21 -1.49 14.46 1.83
CA HIS A 21 -0.52 14.03 2.85
C HIS A 21 0.28 15.23 3.40
N VAL A 22 0.71 16.14 2.52
CA VAL A 22 1.45 17.36 2.92
C VAL A 22 0.60 18.28 3.80
N ALA A 23 -0.70 18.42 3.49
CA ALA A 23 -1.62 19.18 4.30
C ALA A 23 -1.76 18.60 5.72
N ILE A 24 -1.86 17.26 5.84
CA ILE A 24 -1.88 16.57 7.14
C ILE A 24 -0.57 16.78 7.89
N MET A 25 0.58 16.69 7.23
CA MET A 25 1.89 16.95 7.84
C MET A 25 1.99 18.38 8.39
N ARG A 26 1.54 19.37 7.63
CA ARG A 26 1.49 20.78 8.09
C ARG A 26 0.59 20.94 9.31
N ARG A 27 -0.60 20.36 9.27
CA ARG A 27 -1.54 20.40 10.38
C ARG A 27 -0.96 19.74 11.64
N ALA A 28 -0.28 18.62 11.50
CA ALA A 28 0.39 17.96 12.62
C ALA A 28 1.45 18.87 13.24
N LEU A 29 2.27 19.56 12.43
CA LEU A 29 3.27 20.51 12.91
C LEU A 29 2.71 21.74 13.63
N GLU A 30 1.51 22.20 13.27
CA GLU A 30 0.84 23.28 14.00
C GLU A 30 0.50 22.84 15.43
N LEU A 31 0.20 21.56 15.64
CA LEU A 31 -0.30 21.00 16.87
C LEU A 31 0.75 20.34 17.75
N ALA A 32 1.87 19.88 17.17
CA ALA A 32 2.92 19.16 17.88
C ALA A 32 4.32 19.64 17.52
N ASP A 33 5.28 19.44 18.44
CA ASP A 33 6.69 19.75 18.19
C ASP A 33 7.36 18.77 17.25
N LYS A 34 6.84 17.53 17.19
CA LYS A 34 7.39 16.44 16.41
C LYS A 34 6.30 15.68 15.68
N VAL A 35 6.59 15.23 14.46
CA VAL A 35 5.72 14.36 13.68
C VAL A 35 6.43 13.03 13.46
N ILE A 36 5.73 11.94 13.77
CA ILE A 36 6.21 10.57 13.54
C ILE A 36 5.37 9.98 12.42
N ILE A 37 6.00 9.72 11.28
CA ILE A 37 5.34 9.08 10.14
C ILE A 37 5.58 7.58 10.19
N VAL A 38 4.50 6.81 10.13
CA VAL A 38 4.54 5.35 10.04
C VAL A 38 4.18 4.93 8.63
N ILE A 39 5.15 4.38 7.90
CA ILE A 39 4.95 3.84 6.56
C ILE A 39 4.42 2.42 6.68
N GLY A 40 3.14 2.20 6.40
CA GLY A 40 2.52 0.87 6.38
C GLY A 40 2.87 0.05 5.14
N SER A 41 2.52 -1.24 5.16
CA SER A 41 2.76 -2.18 4.06
C SER A 41 4.24 -2.21 3.61
N ALA A 42 5.17 -2.28 4.57
CA ALA A 42 6.61 -2.19 4.31
C ALA A 42 7.16 -3.41 3.55
N ASN A 43 6.60 -4.60 3.82
CA ASN A 43 7.03 -5.88 3.26
C ASN A 43 6.34 -6.27 1.94
N GLN A 44 5.50 -5.40 1.39
CA GLN A 44 4.73 -5.75 0.19
C GLN A 44 5.58 -5.67 -1.08
N PRO A 45 5.51 -6.68 -1.96
CA PRO A 45 6.16 -6.62 -3.26
C PRO A 45 5.53 -5.55 -4.15
N ARG A 46 6.27 -5.10 -5.16
CA ARG A 46 5.76 -4.14 -6.14
C ARG A 46 4.50 -4.67 -6.83
N SER A 47 3.49 -3.85 -6.86
CA SER A 47 2.20 -4.13 -7.51
C SER A 47 1.51 -2.81 -7.87
N VAL A 48 0.40 -2.86 -8.58
CA VAL A 48 -0.42 -1.67 -8.86
C VAL A 48 -0.88 -1.00 -7.56
N LYS A 49 -1.12 -1.77 -6.50
CA LYS A 49 -1.54 -1.26 -5.18
C LYS A 49 -0.37 -0.66 -4.39
N ASN A 50 0.82 -1.28 -4.48
CA ASN A 50 2.04 -0.91 -3.76
C ASN A 50 3.22 -0.76 -4.73
N PRO A 51 3.22 0.28 -5.62
CA PRO A 51 4.24 0.43 -6.65
C PRO A 51 5.62 0.82 -6.12
N PHE A 52 5.68 1.51 -4.97
CA PHE A 52 6.91 2.07 -4.44
C PHE A 52 7.36 1.31 -3.18
N ASN A 53 8.65 0.98 -3.09
CA ASN A 53 9.24 0.36 -1.90
C ASN A 53 9.33 1.36 -0.73
N VAL A 54 9.82 0.91 0.43
CA VAL A 54 9.91 1.75 1.64
C VAL A 54 10.85 2.93 1.41
N ASP A 55 12.03 2.71 0.85
CA ASP A 55 13.06 3.74 0.65
C ASP A 55 12.57 4.85 -0.28
N GLU A 56 11.89 4.48 -1.36
CA GLU A 56 11.30 5.43 -2.30
C GLU A 56 10.22 6.29 -1.63
N ARG A 57 9.38 5.69 -0.79
CA ARG A 57 8.33 6.40 -0.05
C ARG A 57 8.93 7.31 1.02
N GLU A 58 9.91 6.82 1.76
CA GLU A 58 10.64 7.63 2.74
C GLU A 58 11.33 8.82 2.08
N MET A 59 11.98 8.61 0.95
CA MET A 59 12.60 9.70 0.18
C MET A 59 11.57 10.75 -0.24
N MET A 60 10.41 10.34 -0.79
CA MET A 60 9.34 11.28 -1.16
C MET A 60 8.83 12.06 0.05
N ILE A 61 8.64 11.40 1.20
CA ILE A 61 8.21 12.04 2.45
C ILE A 61 9.24 13.08 2.90
N ARG A 62 10.52 12.69 3.01
CA ARG A 62 11.59 13.60 3.45
C ARG A 62 11.74 14.81 2.55
N GLN A 63 11.70 14.61 1.24
CA GLN A 63 11.80 15.70 0.28
C GLN A 63 10.61 16.66 0.35
N ALA A 64 9.39 16.13 0.52
CA ALA A 64 8.21 16.96 0.75
C ALA A 64 8.31 17.71 2.09
N TRP A 65 8.83 17.07 3.15
CA TRP A 65 9.02 17.64 4.47
C TRP A 65 9.98 18.82 4.48
N TYR A 66 11.12 18.78 3.75
CA TYR A 66 12.08 19.89 3.66
C TYR A 66 11.47 21.21 3.17
N LYS A 67 10.32 21.16 2.50
CA LYS A 67 9.55 22.35 2.11
C LYS A 67 8.58 22.84 3.20
N ILE A 68 8.42 22.08 4.28
CA ILE A 68 7.50 22.37 5.37
C ILE A 68 8.27 22.83 6.63
N SER A 69 9.32 22.08 7.00
CA SER A 69 10.02 22.26 8.27
C SER A 69 11.44 21.69 8.24
N ILE A 70 12.13 21.84 9.37
CA ILE A 70 13.46 21.28 9.57
C ILE A 70 13.41 19.76 9.83
N PRO A 71 14.49 19.02 9.49
CA PRO A 71 14.51 17.56 9.62
C PRO A 71 14.29 17.03 11.04
N THR A 72 14.74 17.76 12.06
CA THR A 72 14.68 17.34 13.47
C THR A 72 13.27 17.21 14.02
N HIS A 73 12.26 17.75 13.32
CA HIS A 73 10.85 17.62 13.72
C HIS A 73 10.17 16.39 13.07
N LEU A 74 10.90 15.58 12.31
CA LEU A 74 10.37 14.42 11.60
C LEU A 74 11.12 13.14 12.00
N GLU A 75 10.35 12.15 12.41
CA GLU A 75 10.81 10.76 12.48
C GLU A 75 9.99 9.90 11.51
N ILE A 76 10.63 8.91 10.92
CA ILE A 76 9.96 7.97 10.00
C ILE A 76 10.32 6.56 10.43
N VAL A 77 9.29 5.73 10.56
CA VAL A 77 9.41 4.28 10.79
C VAL A 77 8.54 3.55 9.78
N SER A 78 8.85 2.30 9.54
CA SER A 78 8.07 1.43 8.65
C SER A 78 7.56 0.21 9.41
N VAL A 79 6.35 -0.25 9.04
CA VAL A 79 5.71 -1.40 9.67
C VAL A 79 5.16 -2.33 8.58
N GLU A 80 5.40 -3.62 8.75
CA GLU A 80 4.91 -4.67 7.88
C GLU A 80 3.42 -4.94 8.11
N ASP A 81 2.74 -5.45 7.08
CA ASP A 81 1.37 -5.92 7.23
C ASP A 81 1.36 -7.27 7.96
N ASN A 82 0.46 -7.42 8.93
CA ASN A 82 0.13 -8.68 9.56
C ASN A 82 -1.19 -9.19 8.98
N VAL A 83 -1.11 -10.13 8.05
CA VAL A 83 -2.29 -10.66 7.36
C VAL A 83 -3.20 -11.36 8.36
N TYR A 84 -4.49 -11.00 8.37
CA TYR A 84 -5.53 -11.53 9.28
C TYR A 84 -5.29 -11.29 10.79
N ASN A 85 -4.36 -10.41 11.17
CA ASN A 85 -4.08 -10.10 12.57
C ASN A 85 -3.84 -8.60 12.79
N ASP A 86 -4.91 -7.83 12.81
CA ASP A 86 -4.86 -6.38 13.01
C ASP A 86 -4.29 -6.00 14.39
N GLN A 87 -4.49 -6.85 15.41
CA GLN A 87 -3.95 -6.61 16.73
C GLN A 87 -2.43 -6.72 16.75
N ALA A 88 -1.85 -7.75 16.10
CA ALA A 88 -0.41 -7.87 15.96
C ALA A 88 0.19 -6.69 15.17
N TRP A 89 -0.53 -6.21 14.14
CA TRP A 89 -0.14 -5.01 13.42
C TRP A 89 -0.15 -3.76 14.31
N ALA A 90 -1.18 -3.58 15.14
CA ALA A 90 -1.25 -2.44 16.07
C ALA A 90 -0.12 -2.48 17.11
N VAL A 91 0.23 -3.67 17.61
CA VAL A 91 1.39 -3.85 18.51
C VAL A 91 2.69 -3.47 17.80
N ALA A 92 2.91 -3.93 16.56
CA ALA A 92 4.09 -3.57 15.77
C ALA A 92 4.21 -2.06 15.53
N VAL A 93 3.09 -1.37 15.29
CA VAL A 93 3.07 0.11 15.21
C VAL A 93 3.48 0.74 16.54
N GLN A 94 2.95 0.26 17.67
CA GLN A 94 3.29 0.79 18.99
C GLN A 94 4.76 0.57 19.33
N GLU A 95 5.28 -0.62 19.05
CA GLU A 95 6.70 -0.95 19.26
C GLU A 95 7.63 -0.06 18.43
N ALA A 96 7.27 0.22 17.18
CA ALA A 96 8.04 1.10 16.31
C ALA A 96 8.00 2.58 16.75
N VAL A 97 6.87 3.04 17.28
CA VAL A 97 6.67 4.44 17.67
C VAL A 97 7.16 4.74 19.07
N THR A 98 7.01 3.82 20.03
CA THR A 98 7.29 4.05 21.45
C THR A 98 8.70 4.60 21.73
N PRO A 99 9.79 4.09 21.11
CA PRO A 99 11.14 4.61 21.33
C PRO A 99 11.33 6.07 20.87
N LEU A 100 10.42 6.57 20.02
CA LEU A 100 10.49 7.92 19.44
C LEU A 100 9.69 8.95 20.23
N LEU A 101 8.92 8.52 21.23
CA LEU A 101 8.10 9.43 22.02
C LEU A 101 8.99 10.27 22.94
N THR A 102 8.74 11.59 22.94
CA THR A 102 9.51 12.55 23.75
C THR A 102 8.72 13.12 24.91
N GLY A 103 7.47 12.71 25.10
CA GLY A 103 6.58 13.17 26.17
C GLY A 103 5.24 12.43 26.16
N GLU A 104 4.42 12.72 27.16
CA GLU A 104 3.18 11.97 27.42
C GLU A 104 2.02 12.29 26.45
N LYS A 105 2.01 13.50 25.89
CA LYS A 105 0.89 13.96 25.05
C LYS A 105 1.11 13.57 23.59
N THR A 106 0.63 12.39 23.22
CA THR A 106 0.69 11.89 21.85
C THR A 106 -0.67 11.99 21.17
N GLY A 107 -0.69 12.53 19.95
CA GLY A 107 -1.85 12.49 19.06
C GLY A 107 -1.65 11.50 17.91
N ILE A 108 -2.75 11.00 17.37
CA ILE A 108 -2.79 10.32 16.08
C ILE A 108 -3.68 11.12 15.14
N ILE A 109 -3.14 11.50 13.97
CA ILE A 109 -3.87 12.31 13.00
C ILE A 109 -4.25 11.47 11.78
N GLY A 110 -5.48 11.63 11.31
CA GLY A 110 -5.96 10.97 10.11
C GLY A 110 -7.34 11.44 9.71
N HIS A 111 -7.74 11.03 8.50
CA HIS A 111 -9.09 11.24 8.00
C HIS A 111 -9.91 9.98 8.21
N LYS A 112 -11.06 10.12 8.87
CA LYS A 112 -12.03 9.03 9.06
C LYS A 112 -12.90 8.91 7.81
N LYS A 113 -12.37 8.22 6.80
CA LYS A 113 -12.95 8.14 5.47
C LYS A 113 -14.10 7.12 5.36
N ASP A 114 -13.84 5.91 5.78
CA ASP A 114 -14.69 4.74 5.63
C ASP A 114 -14.27 3.64 6.64
N GLU A 115 -14.83 2.47 6.49
CA GLU A 115 -14.49 1.31 7.35
C GLU A 115 -13.00 0.98 7.35
N THR A 116 -12.23 1.34 6.30
CA THR A 116 -10.79 1.08 6.26
C THR A 116 -9.98 1.99 7.20
N SER A 117 -10.63 3.01 7.78
CA SER A 117 -10.02 3.92 8.77
C SER A 117 -10.15 3.41 10.21
N PHE A 118 -10.67 2.18 10.42
CA PHE A 118 -10.87 1.57 11.73
C PHE A 118 -9.58 1.54 12.58
N TYR A 119 -8.42 1.41 11.92
CA TYR A 119 -7.12 1.36 12.58
C TYR A 119 -6.85 2.59 13.48
N LEU A 120 -7.43 3.76 13.18
CA LEU A 120 -7.28 4.95 14.00
C LEU A 120 -7.83 4.78 15.42
N SER A 121 -8.80 3.86 15.60
CA SER A 121 -9.38 3.53 16.91
C SER A 121 -8.61 2.46 17.68
N MET A 122 -7.60 1.83 17.06
CA MET A 122 -6.80 0.77 17.69
C MET A 122 -5.73 1.32 18.65
N PHE A 123 -5.58 2.65 18.72
CA PHE A 123 -4.60 3.31 19.58
C PHE A 123 -5.29 4.22 20.63
N PRO A 124 -6.03 3.63 21.59
CA PRO A 124 -6.81 4.42 22.56
C PRO A 124 -5.93 5.28 23.48
N GLN A 125 -4.65 4.98 23.59
CA GLN A 125 -3.67 5.76 24.35
C GLN A 125 -3.24 7.04 23.64
N TRP A 126 -3.52 7.20 22.35
CA TRP A 126 -3.23 8.40 21.56
C TRP A 126 -4.51 9.20 21.29
N THR A 127 -4.44 10.51 21.49
CA THR A 127 -5.61 11.35 21.19
C THR A 127 -5.84 11.42 19.71
N PHE A 128 -6.99 10.95 19.25
CA PHE A 128 -7.37 11.06 17.83
C PHE A 128 -7.62 12.51 17.44
N ILE A 129 -7.03 12.92 16.32
CA ILE A 129 -7.19 14.25 15.71
C ILE A 129 -7.79 14.02 14.33
N GLU A 130 -9.06 14.36 14.19
CA GLU A 130 -9.72 14.27 12.90
C GLU A 130 -9.22 15.38 11.99
N GLN A 131 -8.86 14.99 10.78
CA GLN A 131 -8.51 15.90 9.70
C GLN A 131 -9.62 15.83 8.65
N GLU A 132 -10.28 16.95 8.40
CA GLU A 132 -11.23 17.05 7.29
C GLU A 132 -10.55 16.78 5.96
N GLU A 133 -11.29 16.20 5.03
CA GLU A 133 -10.79 15.95 3.68
C GLU A 133 -10.52 17.29 2.98
N VAL A 134 -9.24 17.54 2.68
CA VAL A 134 -8.81 18.82 2.08
C VAL A 134 -9.19 18.87 0.59
N GLU A 135 -9.16 17.72 -0.08
CA GLU A 135 -9.58 17.51 -1.48
C GLU A 135 -9.89 16.01 -1.66
N PRO A 136 -10.81 15.61 -2.57
CA PRO A 136 -11.09 14.21 -2.87
C PRO A 136 -9.93 13.56 -3.65
N LEU A 137 -8.70 13.79 -3.20
CA LEU A 137 -7.49 13.30 -3.84
C LEU A 137 -7.05 11.99 -3.20
N HIS A 138 -7.22 10.89 -3.94
CA HIS A 138 -6.85 9.57 -3.47
C HIS A 138 -5.64 9.04 -4.24
N ALA A 139 -4.65 8.52 -3.51
CA ALA A 139 -3.51 7.84 -4.11
C ALA A 139 -3.91 6.71 -5.08
N ALA A 140 -5.08 6.09 -4.87
CA ALA A 140 -5.63 5.08 -5.78
C ALA A 140 -5.91 5.67 -7.17
N THR A 141 -6.57 6.83 -7.24
CA THR A 141 -6.85 7.53 -8.50
C THR A 141 -5.56 7.96 -9.21
N ILE A 142 -4.58 8.47 -8.44
CA ILE A 142 -3.26 8.81 -9.00
C ILE A 142 -2.62 7.57 -9.64
N ARG A 143 -2.58 6.43 -8.93
CA ARG A 143 -2.00 5.20 -9.47
C ARG A 143 -2.75 4.67 -10.68
N GLU A 144 -4.08 4.74 -10.66
CA GLU A 144 -4.93 4.31 -11.77
C GLU A 144 -4.56 5.02 -13.06
N HIS A 145 -4.39 6.34 -13.01
CA HIS A 145 -3.97 7.12 -14.17
C HIS A 145 -2.50 6.96 -14.50
N TYR A 146 -1.63 7.01 -13.50
CA TYR A 146 -0.18 7.01 -13.68
C TYR A 146 0.33 5.71 -14.34
N PHE A 147 -0.21 4.56 -13.97
CA PHE A 147 0.16 3.26 -14.56
C PHE A 147 -0.72 2.85 -15.74
N THR A 148 -1.48 3.76 -16.32
CA THR A 148 -2.17 3.52 -17.58
C THR A 148 -1.21 3.75 -18.74
N LYS A 149 -1.12 2.78 -19.66
CA LYS A 149 -0.23 2.85 -20.82
C LYS A 149 -0.43 4.12 -21.64
N GLY A 150 0.67 4.81 -21.96
CA GLY A 150 0.63 6.07 -22.73
C GLY A 150 0.25 7.30 -21.92
N THR A 151 0.18 7.20 -20.60
CA THR A 151 -0.10 8.33 -19.72
C THR A 151 1.00 9.40 -19.83
N ASN A 152 0.57 10.66 -19.88
CA ASN A 152 1.46 11.81 -19.75
C ASN A 152 1.56 12.19 -18.27
N VAL A 153 2.76 12.16 -17.70
CA VAL A 153 3.02 12.46 -16.27
C VAL A 153 2.62 13.87 -15.84
N ASN A 154 2.41 14.80 -16.79
CA ASN A 154 2.07 16.19 -16.47
C ASN A 154 0.74 16.36 -15.71
N PHE A 155 -0.15 15.37 -15.72
CA PHE A 155 -1.38 15.41 -14.89
C PHE A 155 -1.08 15.44 -13.39
N LEU A 156 0.12 15.02 -12.98
CA LEU A 156 0.56 15.03 -11.58
C LEU A 156 0.92 16.43 -11.07
N LYS A 157 1.15 17.40 -11.98
CA LYS A 157 1.47 18.78 -11.58
C LYS A 157 0.31 19.39 -10.79
N GLY A 158 0.63 19.94 -9.62
CA GLY A 158 -0.37 20.47 -8.69
C GLY A 158 -1.13 19.42 -7.87
N VAL A 159 -0.99 18.12 -8.19
CA VAL A 159 -1.61 17.00 -7.48
C VAL A 159 -0.68 16.41 -6.44
N VAL A 160 0.61 16.35 -6.76
CA VAL A 160 1.67 15.90 -5.86
C VAL A 160 2.68 17.02 -5.61
N PRO A 161 3.48 16.97 -4.52
CA PRO A 161 4.60 17.88 -4.34
C PRO A 161 5.58 17.83 -5.51
N ASP A 162 6.25 18.95 -5.81
CA ASP A 162 7.24 19.03 -6.90
C ASP A 162 8.31 17.92 -6.80
N SER A 163 8.81 17.67 -5.59
CA SER A 163 9.78 16.58 -5.35
C SER A 163 9.23 15.19 -5.67
N THR A 164 7.96 14.95 -5.39
CA THR A 164 7.28 13.70 -5.76
C THR A 164 7.06 13.65 -7.27
N PHE A 165 6.71 14.77 -7.89
CA PHE A 165 6.60 14.87 -9.35
C PHE A 165 7.93 14.55 -10.05
N ASP A 166 9.03 15.08 -9.55
CA ASP A 166 10.39 14.83 -10.08
C ASP A 166 10.77 13.35 -9.94
N PHE A 167 10.44 12.73 -8.81
CA PHE A 167 10.63 11.29 -8.62
C PHE A 167 9.80 10.48 -9.61
N LEU A 168 8.50 10.73 -9.70
CA LEU A 168 7.59 10.02 -10.60
C LEU A 168 7.97 10.22 -12.07
N SER A 169 8.43 11.42 -12.45
CA SER A 169 8.91 11.68 -13.81
C SER A 169 10.12 10.85 -14.18
N ARG A 170 11.05 10.62 -13.23
CA ARG A 170 12.22 9.74 -13.44
C ARG A 170 11.87 8.25 -13.39
N PHE A 171 10.91 7.88 -12.56
CA PHE A 171 10.43 6.50 -12.45
C PHE A 171 9.65 6.05 -13.70
N HIS A 172 8.98 7.00 -14.36
CA HIS A 172 8.19 6.75 -15.57
C HIS A 172 9.08 6.25 -16.71
N GLY A 173 8.65 5.15 -17.34
CA GLY A 173 9.40 4.49 -18.43
C GLY A 173 10.59 3.65 -17.96
N GLY A 174 10.87 3.58 -16.65
CA GLY A 174 11.87 2.67 -16.10
C GLY A 174 11.37 1.21 -16.03
N PRO A 175 12.27 0.25 -15.76
CA PRO A 175 11.92 -1.18 -15.74
C PRO A 175 10.80 -1.52 -14.76
N GLU A 176 10.81 -0.94 -13.56
CA GLU A 176 9.79 -1.15 -12.54
C GLU A 176 8.44 -0.56 -12.94
N TYR A 177 8.46 0.62 -13.58
CA TYR A 177 7.26 1.25 -14.13
C TYR A 177 6.62 0.35 -15.20
N GLU A 178 7.42 -0.11 -16.18
CA GLU A 178 6.94 -0.98 -17.26
C GLU A 178 6.44 -2.34 -16.73
N TYR A 179 7.07 -2.87 -15.69
CA TYR A 179 6.57 -4.05 -15.00
C TYR A 179 5.16 -3.82 -14.46
N ILE A 180 4.93 -2.72 -13.72
CA ILE A 180 3.64 -2.40 -13.09
C ILE A 180 2.57 -2.08 -14.15
N VAL A 181 2.92 -1.32 -15.21
CA VAL A 181 2.02 -1.05 -16.34
C VAL A 181 1.56 -2.36 -16.97
N GLY A 182 2.48 -3.28 -17.20
CA GLY A 182 2.14 -4.59 -17.75
C GLY A 182 1.28 -5.45 -16.82
N GLU A 183 1.49 -5.39 -15.49
CA GLU A 183 0.61 -6.03 -14.50
C GLU A 183 -0.81 -5.44 -14.56
N LYS A 184 -0.91 -4.10 -14.59
CA LYS A 184 -2.20 -3.39 -14.67
C LYS A 184 -2.94 -3.73 -15.97
N GLU A 185 -2.25 -3.64 -17.11
CA GLU A 185 -2.82 -3.96 -18.42
C GLU A 185 -3.37 -5.40 -18.48
N PHE A 186 -2.63 -6.35 -17.91
CA PHE A 186 -3.08 -7.74 -17.79
C PHE A 186 -4.35 -7.86 -16.94
N ILE A 187 -4.37 -7.26 -15.74
CA ILE A 187 -5.51 -7.31 -14.84
C ILE A 187 -6.74 -6.64 -15.46
N ASP A 188 -6.57 -5.48 -16.09
CA ASP A 188 -7.66 -4.73 -16.72
C ASP A 188 -8.25 -5.51 -17.90
N ASN A 189 -7.41 -6.12 -18.73
CA ASN A 189 -7.87 -6.97 -19.84
C ASN A 189 -8.57 -8.24 -19.35
N TYR A 190 -8.09 -8.84 -18.27
CA TYR A 190 -8.76 -9.98 -17.63
C TYR A 190 -10.15 -9.58 -17.11
N LYS A 191 -10.29 -8.45 -16.43
CA LYS A 191 -11.58 -7.95 -15.91
C LYS A 191 -12.57 -7.63 -17.04
N LYS A 192 -12.10 -7.10 -18.18
CA LYS A 192 -12.96 -6.78 -19.34
C LYS A 192 -13.72 -7.99 -19.87
N GLN A 193 -13.17 -9.21 -19.75
CA GLN A 193 -13.85 -10.44 -20.20
C GLN A 193 -15.17 -10.69 -19.45
N PHE A 194 -15.30 -10.12 -18.25
CA PHE A 194 -16.46 -10.29 -17.38
C PHE A 194 -17.36 -9.05 -17.29
N ALA A 195 -17.03 -7.98 -18.02
CA ALA A 195 -17.75 -6.70 -17.95
C ALA A 195 -19.22 -6.79 -18.37
N MET A 196 -19.57 -7.79 -19.19
CA MET A 196 -20.94 -8.04 -19.67
C MET A 196 -21.76 -8.91 -18.72
N LEU A 197 -21.18 -9.45 -17.67
CA LEU A 197 -21.93 -10.26 -16.70
C LEU A 197 -22.79 -9.37 -15.81
N PRO A 198 -24.04 -9.78 -15.49
CA PRO A 198 -24.93 -9.00 -14.64
C PRO A 198 -24.46 -8.92 -13.18
N TYR A 199 -23.56 -9.82 -12.79
CA TYR A 199 -22.93 -9.86 -11.46
C TYR A 199 -21.42 -10.07 -11.58
N PRO A 200 -20.61 -9.53 -10.65
CA PRO A 200 -19.18 -9.82 -10.60
C PRO A 200 -18.95 -11.34 -10.46
N PRO A 201 -18.06 -11.96 -11.24
CA PRO A 201 -17.78 -13.38 -11.12
C PRO A 201 -17.07 -13.68 -9.80
N VAL A 202 -17.43 -14.81 -9.19
CA VAL A 202 -16.70 -15.38 -8.05
C VAL A 202 -15.78 -16.46 -8.59
N PHE A 203 -14.47 -16.28 -8.38
CA PHE A 203 -13.45 -17.27 -8.76
C PHE A 203 -13.09 -18.12 -7.55
N VAL A 204 -13.05 -19.43 -7.76
CA VAL A 204 -12.55 -20.38 -6.76
C VAL A 204 -11.11 -20.73 -7.13
N THR A 205 -10.21 -20.54 -6.18
CA THR A 205 -8.79 -20.90 -6.31
C THR A 205 -8.38 -21.82 -5.18
N ALA A 206 -7.38 -22.64 -5.42
CA ALA A 206 -6.77 -23.50 -4.40
C ALA A 206 -5.26 -23.39 -4.48
N ASP A 207 -4.62 -23.23 -3.32
CA ASP A 207 -3.17 -23.24 -3.18
C ASP A 207 -2.74 -24.44 -2.32
N ALA A 208 -1.67 -25.14 -2.74
CA ALA A 208 -1.10 -26.26 -2.01
C ALA A 208 0.01 -25.78 -1.07
N VAL A 209 -0.18 -25.91 0.23
CA VAL A 209 0.88 -25.70 1.22
C VAL A 209 1.58 -27.03 1.50
N VAL A 210 2.64 -27.31 0.74
CA VAL A 210 3.41 -28.55 0.85
C VAL A 210 4.59 -28.32 1.81
N ILE A 211 4.59 -29.05 2.92
CA ILE A 211 5.63 -28.96 3.95
C ILE A 211 6.36 -30.28 4.05
N GLN A 212 7.70 -30.23 3.92
CA GLN A 212 8.57 -31.41 4.11
C GLN A 212 9.82 -31.00 4.88
N SER A 213 10.15 -31.71 5.95
CA SER A 213 11.37 -31.51 6.76
C SER A 213 11.56 -30.04 7.20
N GLY A 214 10.47 -29.36 7.60
CA GLY A 214 10.50 -27.95 8.03
C GLY A 214 10.62 -26.93 6.90
N HIS A 215 10.57 -27.35 5.64
CA HIS A 215 10.60 -26.48 4.46
C HIS A 215 9.24 -26.44 3.78
N VAL A 216 8.92 -25.32 3.18
CA VAL A 216 7.70 -25.12 2.39
C VAL A 216 8.05 -25.05 0.91
N LEU A 217 7.28 -25.73 0.05
CA LEU A 217 7.43 -25.66 -1.38
C LEU A 217 6.90 -24.33 -1.91
N MET A 218 7.74 -23.58 -2.63
CA MET A 218 7.37 -22.37 -3.33
C MET A 218 7.72 -22.49 -4.82
N VAL A 219 6.93 -21.86 -5.67
CA VAL A 219 7.17 -21.76 -7.12
C VAL A 219 7.36 -20.32 -7.53
N THR A 220 8.22 -20.07 -8.53
CA THR A 220 8.33 -18.75 -9.15
C THR A 220 7.26 -18.61 -10.23
N ARG A 221 6.39 -17.62 -10.12
CA ARG A 221 5.31 -17.36 -11.08
C ARG A 221 5.89 -17.02 -12.45
N ARG A 222 5.48 -17.77 -13.48
CA ARG A 222 5.95 -17.60 -14.87
C ARG A 222 5.14 -16.55 -15.64
N SER A 223 3.89 -16.32 -15.24
CA SER A 223 2.94 -15.43 -15.90
C SER A 223 2.37 -14.39 -14.96
N ARG A 224 1.77 -13.33 -15.53
CA ARG A 224 1.03 -12.32 -14.79
C ARG A 224 -0.30 -12.88 -14.26
N PRO A 225 -0.84 -12.33 -13.16
CA PRO A 225 -0.25 -11.29 -12.32
C PRO A 225 0.85 -11.85 -11.41
N GLY A 226 1.79 -10.98 -11.01
CA GLY A 226 2.86 -11.33 -10.08
C GLY A 226 4.00 -12.14 -10.72
N LYS A 227 4.26 -11.97 -12.02
CA LYS A 227 5.37 -12.65 -12.71
C LYS A 227 6.70 -12.43 -11.98
N GLY A 228 7.43 -13.50 -11.72
CA GLY A 228 8.73 -13.50 -11.02
C GLY A 228 8.63 -13.55 -9.51
N GLN A 229 7.44 -13.44 -8.92
CA GLN A 229 7.24 -13.57 -7.47
C GLN A 229 7.14 -15.03 -7.05
N LEU A 230 7.48 -15.31 -5.79
CA LEU A 230 7.24 -16.60 -5.17
C LEU A 230 5.76 -16.76 -4.79
N ALA A 231 5.23 -17.94 -5.02
CA ALA A 231 3.87 -18.32 -4.64
C ALA A 231 3.81 -19.79 -4.24
N PHE A 232 2.76 -20.17 -3.55
CA PHE A 232 2.43 -21.59 -3.43
C PHE A 232 2.00 -22.14 -4.79
N PRO A 233 2.24 -23.43 -5.07
CA PRO A 233 1.60 -24.10 -6.22
C PRO A 233 0.09 -23.96 -6.10
N GLY A 234 -0.57 -23.43 -7.12
CA GLY A 234 -2.02 -23.20 -7.03
C GLY A 234 -2.59 -22.46 -8.23
N GLY A 235 -3.91 -22.51 -8.38
CA GLY A 235 -4.61 -21.88 -9.49
C GLY A 235 -6.12 -21.93 -9.38
N PHE A 236 -6.78 -21.63 -10.50
CA PHE A 236 -8.24 -21.63 -10.57
C PHE A 236 -8.81 -23.05 -10.67
N LEU A 237 -9.91 -23.30 -9.97
CA LEU A 237 -10.69 -24.50 -10.15
C LEU A 237 -11.26 -24.57 -11.59
N LYS A 238 -10.95 -25.64 -12.32
CA LYS A 238 -11.46 -25.87 -13.68
C LYS A 238 -12.83 -26.54 -13.65
N ASN A 239 -13.79 -25.94 -14.30
CA ASN A 239 -15.14 -26.51 -14.45
C ASN A 239 -15.36 -27.22 -15.80
N LYS A 240 -14.39 -27.17 -16.70
CA LYS A 240 -14.43 -27.77 -18.04
C LYS A 240 -13.11 -28.44 -18.36
N ALA A 241 -13.15 -29.46 -19.21
CA ALA A 241 -11.96 -30.04 -19.80
C ALA A 241 -11.26 -29.01 -20.71
N ASP A 242 -9.96 -29.02 -20.69
CA ASP A 242 -9.08 -28.28 -21.58
C ASP A 242 -7.95 -29.18 -22.12
N LYS A 243 -6.97 -28.57 -22.79
CA LYS A 243 -5.81 -29.30 -23.34
C LYS A 243 -4.93 -29.99 -22.27
N ASP A 244 -5.03 -29.55 -21.04
CA ASP A 244 -4.21 -30.00 -19.90
C ASP A 244 -4.97 -31.01 -19.02
N GLY A 245 -6.22 -31.39 -19.37
CA GLY A 245 -7.00 -32.43 -18.67
C GLY A 245 -8.48 -32.17 -18.54
N GLY A 246 -9.16 -33.00 -17.75
CA GLY A 246 -10.58 -32.89 -17.43
C GLY A 246 -10.87 -31.78 -16.39
N PRO A 247 -12.16 -31.57 -16.08
CA PRO A 247 -12.55 -30.67 -15.01
C PRO A 247 -12.09 -31.18 -13.64
N ASP A 248 -11.73 -30.26 -12.75
CA ASP A 248 -11.45 -30.59 -11.36
C ASP A 248 -12.76 -30.99 -10.64
N ARG A 249 -12.78 -32.13 -9.96
CA ARG A 249 -13.94 -32.64 -9.22
C ARG A 249 -13.96 -32.14 -7.76
N SER A 250 -12.80 -31.64 -7.29
CA SER A 250 -12.59 -31.16 -5.94
C SER A 250 -11.47 -30.13 -5.89
N MET A 251 -11.37 -29.41 -4.74
CA MET A 251 -10.22 -28.53 -4.47
C MET A 251 -8.91 -29.31 -4.44
N VAL A 252 -8.94 -30.57 -4.02
CA VAL A 252 -7.75 -31.44 -4.00
C VAL A 252 -7.28 -31.74 -5.41
N ASP A 253 -8.21 -32.05 -6.34
CA ASP A 253 -7.86 -32.27 -7.75
C ASP A 253 -7.23 -31.01 -8.36
N CYS A 254 -7.76 -29.83 -8.05
CA CYS A 254 -7.17 -28.56 -8.45
C CYS A 254 -5.73 -28.42 -7.97
N MET A 255 -5.47 -28.64 -6.67
CA MET A 255 -4.14 -28.54 -6.08
C MET A 255 -3.15 -29.57 -6.66
N LEU A 256 -3.61 -30.79 -6.95
CA LEU A 256 -2.74 -31.85 -7.52
C LEU A 256 -2.37 -31.60 -8.98
N ARG A 257 -3.20 -30.86 -9.70
CA ARG A 257 -2.97 -30.49 -11.10
C ARG A 257 -1.96 -29.34 -11.24
N GLU A 258 -2.00 -28.38 -10.33
CA GLU A 258 -1.12 -27.21 -10.35
C GLU A 258 0.31 -27.56 -9.90
#